data_cc9374dbc46ea7bd22e698384685af1a
#
_entry.id   cc9374dbc46ea7bd22e698384685af1a
#
_cell.length_a   1.000
_cell.length_b   1.000
_cell.length_c   1.000
_cell.angle_alpha   90.00
_cell.angle_beta   90.00
_cell.angle_gamma   90.00
#
_symmetry.space_group_name_H-M   'P 1'
#
loop_
_entity.id
_entity.type
_entity.pdbx_description
1 polymer ?
#
loop_
_entity_poly.entity_id
_entity_poly.type
_entity_poly.pdbx_seq_one_letter_code
_entity_poly.pdbx_strand_id
1 'polypeptide(L)'
;RDNRSVSELPSFISTMGSSADFLHINTSMPTRIESGGSQVIGITSDYDAVIRAGNMGYTGTGTVPDIGADEGEFILTDALGPEISYTSLANTASLSNRNLGSVSITDVSGVRISAGLKPRLYFKKKTQANAYNDNTNATDGWKYVEANGTSSPFDFDLDYALLNGGGPVVGDTVQYFVIAQDTAMTPNVGFNLGIPTLTPATVAL
;
A
#
# COMPACT_ATOMS: atom_id res chain seq x y z
N ARG A 1 -22.57 -5.01 -5.41
CA ARG A 1 -21.90 -4.69 -4.16
C ARG A 1 -21.61 -3.19 -4.16
N ASP A 2 -22.00 -2.51 -3.11
CA ASP A 2 -21.71 -1.08 -2.95
C ASP A 2 -20.22 -0.91 -2.65
N ASN A 3 -19.50 -0.28 -3.59
CA ASN A 3 -18.05 -0.02 -3.45
C ASN A 3 -17.76 1.38 -2.91
N ARG A 4 -18.80 2.11 -2.49
CA ARG A 4 -18.67 3.43 -1.85
C ARG A 4 -19.01 3.41 -0.37
N SER A 5 -19.53 2.29 0.15
CA SER A 5 -19.73 2.14 1.58
C SER A 5 -18.42 1.95 2.31
N VAL A 6 -18.27 2.66 3.41
CA VAL A 6 -17.19 2.48 4.38
C VAL A 6 -17.74 1.80 5.63
N SER A 7 -16.90 1.01 6.28
CA SER A 7 -17.18 0.43 7.59
C SER A 7 -16.06 0.84 8.53
N GLU A 8 -16.41 1.66 9.50
CA GLU A 8 -15.47 2.21 10.47
C GLU A 8 -16.21 2.47 11.77
N LEU A 9 -15.53 2.33 12.90
CA LEU A 9 -15.95 2.88 14.18
C LEU A 9 -15.15 4.17 14.39
N PRO A 10 -15.74 5.36 14.16
CA PRO A 10 -15.02 6.62 14.28
C PRO A 10 -14.53 6.85 15.71
N SER A 11 -13.37 7.50 15.82
CA SER A 11 -12.85 7.95 17.11
C SER A 11 -13.57 9.24 17.51
N PHE A 12 -14.63 9.16 18.29
CA PHE A 12 -15.31 10.33 18.82
C PHE A 12 -14.56 10.94 20.01
N ILE A 13 -14.57 12.27 20.12
CA ILE A 13 -14.05 12.99 21.30
C ILE A 13 -14.92 12.66 22.51
N SER A 14 -16.24 12.66 22.35
CA SER A 14 -17.19 12.30 23.41
C SER A 14 -18.42 11.59 22.84
N THR A 15 -18.89 10.56 23.56
CA THR A 15 -20.16 9.90 23.29
C THR A 15 -21.23 10.25 24.35
N MET A 16 -20.94 11.21 25.23
CA MET A 16 -21.86 11.68 26.25
C MET A 16 -22.73 12.83 25.71
N GLY A 17 -24.04 12.63 25.61
CA GLY A 17 -24.98 13.60 25.02
C GLY A 17 -25.06 14.97 25.70
N SER A 18 -24.49 15.12 26.90
CA SER A 18 -24.37 16.40 27.60
C SER A 18 -23.04 17.14 27.33
N SER A 19 -22.12 16.53 26.59
CA SER A 19 -20.85 17.14 26.22
C SER A 19 -21.04 18.10 25.05
N ALA A 20 -20.32 19.22 25.07
CA ALA A 20 -20.21 20.10 23.90
C ALA A 20 -19.57 19.40 22.71
N ASP A 21 -18.69 18.43 22.98
CA ASP A 21 -17.98 17.64 21.96
C ASP A 21 -18.70 16.31 21.63
N PHE A 22 -20.02 16.26 21.85
CA PHE A 22 -20.81 15.05 21.61
C PHE A 22 -20.76 14.66 20.14
N LEU A 23 -20.24 13.47 19.86
CA LEU A 23 -20.06 12.88 18.54
C LEU A 23 -19.16 13.67 17.58
N HIS A 24 -18.39 14.64 18.07
CA HIS A 24 -17.33 15.22 17.26
C HIS A 24 -16.21 14.21 17.02
N ILE A 25 -15.70 14.19 15.80
CA ILE A 25 -14.63 13.29 15.39
C ILE A 25 -13.29 13.78 15.95
N ASN A 26 -12.46 12.86 16.40
CA ASN A 26 -11.13 13.18 16.90
C ASN A 26 -10.18 13.51 15.74
N THR A 27 -9.77 14.77 15.64
CA THR A 27 -8.90 15.27 14.56
C THR A 27 -7.48 14.72 14.60
N SER A 28 -7.07 14.03 15.67
CA SER A 28 -5.75 13.42 15.80
C SER A 28 -5.68 11.96 15.35
N MET A 29 -6.80 11.40 14.93
CA MET A 29 -6.90 9.99 14.52
C MET A 29 -7.29 9.89 13.04
N PRO A 30 -6.61 9.06 12.24
CA PRO A 30 -7.01 8.84 10.86
C PRO A 30 -8.41 8.25 10.77
N THR A 31 -9.18 8.72 9.78
CA THR A 31 -10.55 8.28 9.54
C THR A 31 -10.88 8.28 8.05
N ARG A 32 -11.75 7.39 7.63
CA ARG A 32 -12.33 7.39 6.27
C ARG A 32 -13.48 8.37 6.10
N ILE A 33 -13.87 9.04 7.18
CA ILE A 33 -14.90 10.08 7.16
C ILE A 33 -14.39 11.28 6.38
N GLU A 34 -13.11 11.66 6.62
CA GLU A 34 -12.45 12.77 5.94
C GLU A 34 -12.58 12.66 4.42
N SER A 35 -13.17 13.68 3.81
CA SER A 35 -13.33 13.78 2.34
C SER A 35 -13.95 12.52 1.71
N GLY A 36 -14.77 11.79 2.45
CA GLY A 36 -15.36 10.53 1.99
C GLY A 36 -16.82 10.64 1.54
N GLY A 37 -17.45 11.81 1.69
CA GLY A 37 -18.83 12.06 1.37
C GLY A 37 -19.06 12.53 -0.07
N SER A 38 -20.27 12.96 -0.34
CA SER A 38 -20.67 13.58 -1.60
C SER A 38 -21.51 14.81 -1.32
N GLN A 39 -21.38 15.83 -2.16
CA GLN A 39 -22.20 17.01 -2.03
C GLN A 39 -23.72 16.68 -2.14
N VAL A 40 -24.49 17.20 -1.20
CA VAL A 40 -25.95 17.11 -1.20
C VAL A 40 -26.50 18.51 -1.44
N ILE A 41 -27.32 18.67 -2.48
CA ILE A 41 -27.91 19.96 -2.83
C ILE A 41 -28.73 20.51 -1.65
N GLY A 42 -28.40 21.73 -1.23
CA GLY A 42 -29.10 22.42 -0.13
C GLY A 42 -28.51 22.16 1.25
N ILE A 43 -27.52 21.29 1.39
CA ILE A 43 -26.78 21.07 2.63
C ILE A 43 -25.38 21.69 2.46
N THR A 44 -25.22 22.92 2.92
CA THR A 44 -23.99 23.72 2.74
C THR A 44 -23.13 23.79 3.99
N SER A 45 -23.67 23.43 5.14
CA SER A 45 -22.96 23.37 6.42
C SER A 45 -23.29 22.09 7.17
N ASP A 46 -22.48 21.78 8.16
CA ASP A 46 -22.70 20.69 9.08
C ASP A 46 -23.61 21.08 10.24
N TYR A 47 -23.63 20.23 11.30
CA TYR A 47 -24.42 20.44 12.51
C TYR A 47 -23.98 21.69 13.30
N ASP A 48 -22.68 22.03 13.30
CA ASP A 48 -22.09 23.14 14.03
C ASP A 48 -21.95 24.41 13.19
N ALA A 49 -22.58 24.42 12.01
CA ALA A 49 -22.52 25.50 11.02
C ALA A 49 -21.13 25.66 10.36
N VAL A 50 -20.27 24.65 10.43
CA VAL A 50 -19.04 24.60 9.64
C VAL A 50 -19.42 24.37 8.18
N ILE A 51 -18.84 25.18 7.28
CA ILE A 51 -19.16 25.08 5.84
C ILE A 51 -18.52 23.82 5.27
N ARG A 52 -19.32 22.99 4.61
CA ARG A 52 -18.88 21.74 4.03
C ARG A 52 -18.03 21.94 2.77
N ALA A 53 -17.02 21.10 2.58
CA ALA A 53 -16.14 21.14 1.42
C ALA A 53 -16.92 21.21 0.09
N GLY A 54 -16.42 22.03 -0.84
CA GLY A 54 -17.05 22.28 -2.14
C GLY A 54 -18.17 23.34 -2.12
N ASN A 55 -18.52 23.91 -0.97
CA ASN A 55 -19.48 25.03 -0.88
C ASN A 55 -18.75 26.37 -0.76
N MET A 56 -19.45 27.44 -1.14
CA MET A 56 -18.91 28.81 -1.07
C MET A 56 -18.62 29.16 0.40
N GLY A 57 -17.38 29.61 0.68
CA GLY A 57 -16.92 29.99 2.00
C GLY A 57 -16.22 28.87 2.76
N TYR A 58 -16.07 27.68 2.19
CA TYR A 58 -15.19 26.65 2.74
C TYR A 58 -13.75 27.11 2.76
N THR A 59 -13.07 26.91 3.87
CA THR A 59 -11.67 27.35 4.09
C THR A 59 -10.72 26.21 4.46
N GLY A 60 -11.25 24.98 4.53
CA GLY A 60 -10.47 23.79 4.88
C GLY A 60 -9.69 23.20 3.71
N THR A 61 -9.05 22.08 3.95
CA THR A 61 -8.21 21.34 3.00
C THR A 61 -8.91 20.13 2.37
N GLY A 62 -10.09 19.74 2.88
CA GLY A 62 -10.90 18.64 2.37
C GLY A 62 -11.26 18.83 0.88
N THR A 63 -11.28 17.74 0.13
CA THR A 63 -11.54 17.76 -1.31
C THR A 63 -13.02 17.60 -1.67
N VAL A 64 -13.77 16.93 -0.81
CA VAL A 64 -15.23 16.72 -0.84
C VAL A 64 -15.75 16.73 0.58
N PRO A 65 -17.07 16.84 0.82
CA PRO A 65 -17.63 16.82 2.19
C PRO A 65 -17.26 15.55 2.95
N ASP A 66 -17.17 15.67 4.24
CA ASP A 66 -17.01 14.53 5.14
C ASP A 66 -18.27 13.65 5.20
N ILE A 67 -18.09 12.39 5.54
CA ILE A 67 -19.21 11.48 5.75
C ILE A 67 -19.85 11.81 7.12
N GLY A 68 -21.15 12.02 7.13
CA GLY A 68 -21.90 12.21 8.36
C GLY A 68 -22.26 13.65 8.66
N ALA A 69 -22.44 13.95 9.95
CA ALA A 69 -22.97 15.23 10.43
C ALA A 69 -21.88 16.22 10.86
N ASP A 70 -20.65 15.76 11.02
CA ASP A 70 -19.50 16.56 11.43
C ASP A 70 -18.62 16.83 10.21
N GLU A 71 -18.17 18.07 10.02
CA GLU A 71 -17.25 18.51 8.98
C GLU A 71 -16.03 19.11 9.67
N GLY A 72 -14.86 18.60 9.41
CA GLY A 72 -13.64 19.07 10.07
C GLY A 72 -12.40 18.88 9.22
N GLU A 73 -11.26 19.16 9.81
CA GLU A 73 -9.94 18.89 9.24
C GLU A 73 -9.42 17.60 9.89
N PHE A 74 -9.91 16.46 9.41
CA PHE A 74 -9.49 15.18 9.93
C PHE A 74 -8.28 14.64 9.17
N ILE A 75 -7.71 13.54 9.64
CA ILE A 75 -6.63 12.86 8.93
C ILE A 75 -7.26 11.77 8.06
N LEU A 76 -7.12 11.89 6.74
CA LEU A 76 -7.61 10.84 5.83
C LEU A 76 -6.87 9.52 6.09
N THR A 77 -7.62 8.45 6.30
CA THR A 77 -7.02 7.11 6.38
C THR A 77 -6.53 6.67 5.02
N ASP A 78 -5.23 6.46 4.93
CA ASP A 78 -4.67 5.73 3.80
C ASP A 78 -5.01 4.24 3.92
N ALA A 79 -5.75 3.74 2.95
CA ALA A 79 -6.22 2.35 2.88
C ALA A 79 -5.73 1.64 1.61
N LEU A 80 -4.86 2.28 0.85
CA LEU A 80 -4.28 1.76 -0.38
C LEU A 80 -2.82 1.45 -0.14
N GLY A 81 -2.35 0.32 -0.65
CA GLY A 81 -0.92 0.03 -0.64
C GLY A 81 -0.21 0.70 -1.82
N PRO A 82 1.13 0.79 -1.77
CA PRO A 82 1.92 1.43 -2.80
C PRO A 82 1.61 0.94 -4.21
N GLU A 83 1.48 1.87 -5.15
CA GLU A 83 1.39 1.57 -6.57
C GLU A 83 2.77 1.21 -7.11
N ILE A 84 2.88 0.05 -7.78
CA ILE A 84 4.15 -0.50 -8.28
C ILE A 84 4.07 -0.67 -9.79
N SER A 85 5.00 -0.06 -10.51
CA SER A 85 5.12 -0.20 -11.96
C SER A 85 6.57 -0.35 -12.40
N TYR A 86 6.80 -1.22 -13.39
CA TYR A 86 8.10 -1.46 -14.01
C TYR A 86 7.98 -2.12 -15.37
N THR A 87 9.05 -2.04 -16.16
CA THR A 87 9.17 -2.81 -17.38
C THR A 87 9.75 -4.19 -17.07
N SER A 88 9.02 -5.24 -17.45
CA SER A 88 9.46 -6.62 -17.23
C SER A 88 10.80 -6.90 -17.90
N LEU A 89 11.62 -7.72 -17.24
CA LEU A 89 12.89 -8.19 -17.79
C LEU A 89 12.66 -9.00 -19.08
N ALA A 90 13.38 -8.63 -20.13
CA ALA A 90 13.34 -9.37 -21.38
C ALA A 90 13.97 -10.77 -21.23
N ASN A 91 13.60 -11.71 -22.09
CA ASN A 91 14.24 -13.01 -22.15
C ASN A 91 15.74 -12.88 -22.47
N THR A 92 16.54 -13.78 -21.92
CA THR A 92 18.00 -13.79 -22.12
C THR A 92 18.53 -15.21 -22.08
N ALA A 93 19.66 -15.44 -22.75
CA ALA A 93 20.44 -16.66 -22.59
C ALA A 93 21.50 -16.55 -21.47
N SER A 94 21.67 -15.37 -20.88
CA SER A 94 22.59 -15.17 -19.75
C SER A 94 22.05 -15.83 -18.49
N LEU A 95 22.91 -16.55 -17.79
CA LEU A 95 22.63 -17.19 -16.50
C LEU A 95 23.13 -16.36 -15.31
N SER A 96 23.71 -15.20 -15.58
CA SER A 96 24.19 -14.27 -14.54
C SER A 96 23.05 -13.57 -13.83
N ASN A 97 23.32 -13.10 -12.62
CA ASN A 97 22.43 -12.21 -11.87
C ASN A 97 21.92 -11.07 -12.76
N ARG A 98 20.69 -10.63 -12.51
CA ARG A 98 20.03 -9.58 -13.30
C ARG A 98 19.59 -8.44 -12.39
N ASN A 99 19.57 -7.26 -12.96
CA ASN A 99 19.01 -6.09 -12.31
C ASN A 99 17.62 -5.78 -12.92
N LEU A 100 16.61 -5.64 -12.06
CA LEU A 100 15.34 -5.01 -12.40
C LEU A 100 15.44 -3.55 -11.96
N GLY A 101 15.72 -2.67 -12.91
CA GLY A 101 15.89 -1.25 -12.65
C GLY A 101 14.65 -0.43 -12.93
N SER A 102 14.68 0.81 -12.45
CA SER A 102 13.65 1.82 -12.70
C SER A 102 12.25 1.39 -12.25
N VAL A 103 12.15 0.68 -11.13
CA VAL A 103 10.87 0.29 -10.53
C VAL A 103 10.27 1.50 -9.83
N SER A 104 9.20 2.06 -10.38
CA SER A 104 8.44 3.13 -9.74
C SER A 104 7.57 2.54 -8.65
N ILE A 105 7.73 3.05 -7.42
CA ILE A 105 6.89 2.71 -6.27
C ILE A 105 6.49 4.02 -5.62
N THR A 106 5.21 4.30 -5.58
CA THR A 106 4.66 5.56 -5.07
C THR A 106 3.46 5.29 -4.16
N ASP A 107 3.33 6.14 -3.16
CA ASP A 107 2.24 6.07 -2.19
C ASP A 107 1.99 7.43 -1.56
N VAL A 108 0.74 7.74 -1.19
CA VAL A 108 0.37 9.03 -0.58
C VAL A 108 0.98 9.20 0.81
N SER A 109 1.07 8.13 1.58
CA SER A 109 1.72 8.10 2.90
C SER A 109 3.24 7.94 2.80
N GLY A 110 3.75 7.66 1.60
CA GLY A 110 5.15 7.32 1.36
C GLY A 110 5.45 5.83 1.47
N VAL A 111 6.57 5.45 0.88
CA VAL A 111 7.03 4.05 0.84
C VAL A 111 7.97 3.76 2.00
N ARG A 112 7.76 2.66 2.70
CA ARG A 112 8.61 2.26 3.81
C ARG A 112 9.98 1.79 3.30
N ILE A 113 11.05 2.36 3.87
CA ILE A 113 12.44 2.15 3.46
C ILE A 113 13.37 1.75 4.62
N SER A 114 12.81 1.49 5.79
CA SER A 114 13.59 1.03 6.95
C SER A 114 14.21 -0.33 6.67
N ALA A 115 15.35 -0.61 7.26
CA ALA A 115 16.02 -1.91 7.14
C ALA A 115 15.07 -3.06 7.53
N GLY A 116 15.00 -4.08 6.68
CA GLY A 116 14.09 -5.21 6.84
C GLY A 116 12.65 -4.95 6.40
N LEU A 117 12.30 -3.71 6.03
CA LEU A 117 10.96 -3.29 5.57
C LEU A 117 11.00 -2.56 4.23
N LYS A 118 12.15 -2.54 3.57
CA LYS A 118 12.29 -1.99 2.22
C LYS A 118 11.42 -2.77 1.22
N PRO A 119 11.08 -2.16 0.09
CA PRO A 119 10.49 -2.91 -1.01
C PRO A 119 11.30 -4.16 -1.34
N ARG A 120 10.62 -5.26 -1.64
CA ARG A 120 11.24 -6.54 -1.97
C ARG A 120 10.83 -7.02 -3.35
N LEU A 121 11.78 -7.57 -4.06
CA LEU A 121 11.53 -8.36 -5.25
C LEU A 121 11.65 -9.83 -4.87
N TYR A 122 10.53 -10.56 -4.97
CA TYR A 122 10.49 -12.01 -4.79
C TYR A 122 10.70 -12.70 -6.15
N PHE A 123 11.47 -13.78 -6.14
CA PHE A 123 11.74 -14.56 -7.34
C PHE A 123 11.94 -16.04 -7.04
N LYS A 124 11.68 -16.89 -8.04
CA LYS A 124 11.92 -18.34 -7.99
C LYS A 124 12.02 -18.92 -9.41
N LYS A 125 12.52 -20.15 -9.57
CA LYS A 125 12.30 -20.91 -10.80
C LYS A 125 10.83 -21.32 -10.89
N LYS A 126 10.25 -21.34 -12.09
CA LYS A 126 8.84 -21.74 -12.31
C LYS A 126 8.53 -23.13 -11.75
N THR A 127 9.51 -24.03 -11.74
CA THR A 127 9.39 -25.39 -11.24
C THR A 127 9.40 -25.51 -9.72
N GLN A 128 9.80 -24.47 -9.00
CA GLN A 128 9.85 -24.42 -7.54
C GLN A 128 8.48 -24.15 -6.93
N ALA A 129 8.30 -24.53 -5.66
CA ALA A 129 7.04 -24.39 -4.94
C ALA A 129 6.57 -22.91 -4.83
N ASN A 130 5.25 -22.72 -4.81
CA ASN A 130 4.64 -21.42 -4.53
C ASN A 130 4.53 -21.18 -3.01
N ALA A 131 5.65 -21.27 -2.32
CA ALA A 131 5.74 -21.06 -0.87
C ALA A 131 6.96 -20.21 -0.55
N TYR A 132 6.89 -19.44 0.53
CA TYR A 132 8.04 -18.81 1.14
C TYR A 132 8.38 -19.57 2.43
N ASN A 133 9.54 -20.20 2.47
CA ASN A 133 10.02 -20.95 3.63
C ASN A 133 11.11 -20.18 4.37
N ASP A 134 12.13 -19.76 3.64
CA ASP A 134 13.21 -18.89 4.10
C ASP A 134 13.91 -18.24 2.90
N ASN A 135 14.85 -17.34 3.16
CA ASN A 135 15.61 -16.64 2.12
C ASN A 135 17.00 -17.24 1.93
N THR A 136 17.11 -18.56 1.95
CA THR A 136 18.34 -19.29 1.67
C THR A 136 18.17 -20.27 0.51
N ASN A 137 19.27 -20.69 -0.11
CA ASN A 137 19.22 -21.69 -1.18
C ASN A 137 19.00 -23.13 -0.71
N ALA A 138 18.91 -23.34 0.59
CA ALA A 138 18.69 -24.66 1.20
C ALA A 138 17.25 -25.15 1.04
N THR A 139 16.29 -24.25 0.91
CA THR A 139 14.86 -24.56 0.83
C THR A 139 14.27 -24.21 -0.52
N ASP A 140 13.24 -24.94 -0.93
CA ASP A 140 12.47 -24.67 -2.13
C ASP A 140 11.54 -23.48 -1.94
N GLY A 141 11.17 -22.81 -3.02
CA GLY A 141 10.17 -21.75 -3.07
C GLY A 141 10.74 -20.36 -3.33
N TRP A 142 9.94 -19.35 -2.97
CA TRP A 142 10.27 -17.95 -3.21
C TRP A 142 11.48 -17.49 -2.39
N LYS A 143 12.33 -16.69 -3.03
CA LYS A 143 13.45 -15.95 -2.42
C LYS A 143 13.24 -14.47 -2.68
N TYR A 144 13.91 -13.61 -1.93
CA TYR A 144 13.80 -12.18 -2.17
C TYR A 144 15.14 -11.44 -2.08
N VAL A 145 15.16 -10.29 -2.69
CA VAL A 145 16.15 -9.23 -2.49
C VAL A 145 15.45 -7.95 -2.10
N GLU A 146 16.08 -7.15 -1.25
CA GLU A 146 15.58 -5.81 -0.91
C GLU A 146 16.00 -4.80 -1.96
N ALA A 147 15.22 -3.73 -2.08
CA ALA A 147 15.51 -2.63 -2.98
C ALA A 147 16.85 -1.96 -2.66
N ASN A 148 17.60 -1.63 -3.70
CA ASN A 148 18.71 -0.71 -3.62
C ASN A 148 18.18 0.73 -3.49
N GLY A 149 18.89 1.54 -2.72
CA GLY A 149 18.49 2.93 -2.50
C GLY A 149 17.37 3.10 -1.46
N THR A 150 16.84 4.33 -1.39
CA THR A 150 15.89 4.77 -0.38
C THR A 150 14.76 5.64 -0.96
N SER A 151 14.65 5.72 -2.28
CA SER A 151 13.61 6.49 -2.97
C SER A 151 13.27 5.88 -4.32
N SER A 152 12.03 6.11 -4.76
CA SER A 152 11.59 5.75 -6.12
C SER A 152 12.30 6.63 -7.16
N PRO A 153 12.69 6.08 -8.32
CA PRO A 153 12.60 4.68 -8.70
C PRO A 153 13.64 3.81 -7.98
N PHE A 154 13.26 2.56 -7.69
CA PHE A 154 14.12 1.57 -7.06
C PHE A 154 14.73 0.60 -8.07
N ASP A 155 15.84 -0.03 -7.67
CA ASP A 155 16.49 -1.10 -8.42
C ASP A 155 16.59 -2.36 -7.55
N PHE A 156 16.56 -3.53 -8.17
CA PHE A 156 16.68 -4.82 -7.49
C PHE A 156 17.68 -5.70 -8.21
N ASP A 157 18.68 -6.16 -7.49
CA ASP A 157 19.67 -7.11 -8.01
C ASP A 157 19.24 -8.54 -7.66
N LEU A 158 18.66 -9.26 -8.63
CA LEU A 158 18.26 -10.66 -8.45
C LEU A 158 19.49 -11.51 -8.24
N ASP A 159 19.72 -11.94 -7.00
CA ASP A 159 20.81 -12.84 -6.66
C ASP A 159 20.40 -14.30 -6.88
N TYR A 160 20.75 -14.85 -8.00
CA TYR A 160 20.43 -16.24 -8.35
C TYR A 160 21.12 -17.29 -7.48
N ALA A 161 22.12 -16.92 -6.68
CA ALA A 161 22.70 -17.84 -5.70
C ALA A 161 21.72 -18.21 -4.57
N LEU A 162 20.65 -17.42 -4.37
CA LEU A 162 19.57 -17.74 -3.42
C LEU A 162 18.61 -18.82 -3.91
N LEU A 163 18.58 -19.10 -5.22
CA LEU A 163 17.66 -20.11 -5.77
C LEU A 163 18.02 -21.51 -5.28
N ASN A 164 17.03 -22.26 -4.85
CA ASN A 164 17.23 -23.66 -4.45
C ASN A 164 17.75 -24.50 -5.62
N GLY A 165 18.75 -25.32 -5.33
CA GLY A 165 19.45 -26.11 -6.35
C GLY A 165 20.38 -25.30 -7.24
N GLY A 166 20.73 -24.07 -6.87
CA GLY A 166 21.62 -23.17 -7.61
C GLY A 166 20.91 -22.29 -8.64
N GLY A 167 21.69 -21.47 -9.34
CA GLY A 167 21.20 -20.53 -10.35
C GLY A 167 20.37 -21.18 -11.46
N PRO A 168 19.74 -20.36 -12.34
CA PRO A 168 18.99 -20.86 -13.49
C PRO A 168 19.91 -21.58 -14.47
N VAL A 169 19.34 -22.51 -15.23
CA VAL A 169 19.98 -23.16 -16.37
C VAL A 169 19.26 -22.78 -17.67
N VAL A 170 19.87 -23.08 -18.80
CA VAL A 170 19.25 -22.81 -20.11
C VAL A 170 17.90 -23.54 -20.20
N GLY A 171 16.85 -22.77 -20.51
CA GLY A 171 15.48 -23.28 -20.59
C GLY A 171 14.64 -23.01 -19.32
N ASP A 172 15.26 -22.62 -18.20
CA ASP A 172 14.51 -22.23 -17.01
C ASP A 172 13.73 -20.94 -17.24
N THR A 173 12.58 -20.83 -16.58
CA THR A 173 11.82 -19.59 -16.43
C THR A 173 11.93 -19.12 -14.99
N VAL A 174 12.41 -17.90 -14.78
CA VAL A 174 12.38 -17.23 -13.48
C VAL A 174 11.11 -16.38 -13.40
N GLN A 175 10.29 -16.66 -12.41
CA GLN A 175 9.11 -15.86 -12.03
C GLN A 175 9.53 -14.86 -10.96
N TYR A 176 8.99 -13.63 -11.02
CA TYR A 176 9.26 -12.60 -10.03
C TYR A 176 8.11 -11.60 -9.89
N PHE A 177 8.08 -10.91 -8.78
CA PHE A 177 7.16 -9.81 -8.49
C PHE A 177 7.75 -8.89 -7.43
N VAL A 178 7.23 -7.67 -7.36
CA VAL A 178 7.65 -6.67 -6.39
C VAL A 178 6.53 -6.44 -5.38
N ILE A 179 6.90 -6.25 -4.12
CA ILE A 179 6.01 -5.90 -3.02
C ILE A 179 6.61 -4.72 -2.24
N ALA A 180 5.77 -3.84 -1.76
CA ALA A 180 6.16 -2.70 -0.93
C ALA A 180 5.11 -2.41 0.13
N GLN A 181 5.53 -1.82 1.23
CA GLN A 181 4.66 -1.34 2.31
C GLN A 181 4.73 0.18 2.38
N ASP A 182 3.60 0.82 2.67
CA ASP A 182 3.53 2.26 2.94
C ASP A 182 3.97 2.61 4.37
N THR A 183 3.93 3.91 4.69
CA THR A 183 4.22 4.43 6.04
C THR A 183 2.97 4.85 6.79
N ALA A 184 1.79 4.49 6.32
CA ALA A 184 0.53 4.78 7.01
C ALA A 184 0.54 4.24 8.45
N MET A 185 -0.29 4.81 9.32
CA MET A 185 -0.41 4.38 10.72
C MET A 185 -0.79 2.89 10.82
N THR A 186 -1.68 2.44 9.95
CA THR A 186 -1.93 1.01 9.70
C THR A 186 -1.35 0.71 8.32
N PRO A 187 -0.15 0.10 8.25
CA PRO A 187 0.53 -0.06 6.98
C PRO A 187 -0.22 -0.95 6.00
N ASN A 188 -0.31 -0.49 4.77
CA ASN A 188 -0.86 -1.26 3.66
C ASN A 188 0.26 -1.83 2.80
N VAL A 189 -0.03 -2.93 2.11
CA VAL A 189 0.92 -3.60 1.24
C VAL A 189 0.45 -3.56 -0.19
N GLY A 190 1.28 -3.00 -1.06
CA GLY A 190 1.11 -3.02 -2.50
C GLY A 190 1.95 -4.14 -3.15
N PHE A 191 1.44 -4.70 -4.23
CA PHE A 191 2.16 -5.65 -5.07
C PHE A 191 1.74 -5.47 -6.53
N ASN A 192 2.61 -5.79 -7.47
CA ASN A 192 2.23 -5.71 -8.87
C ASN A 192 1.26 -6.84 -9.24
N LEU A 193 0.22 -6.48 -9.98
CA LEU A 193 -0.83 -7.41 -10.42
C LEU A 193 -0.26 -8.49 -11.35
N GLY A 194 -0.63 -9.74 -11.12
CA GLY A 194 -0.29 -10.86 -12.00
C GLY A 194 0.25 -12.09 -11.27
N ILE A 195 0.19 -12.12 -9.94
CA ILE A 195 0.60 -13.30 -9.18
C ILE A 195 -0.64 -14.08 -8.76
N PRO A 196 -0.85 -15.25 -9.34
CA PRO A 196 -2.11 -15.96 -9.18
C PRO A 196 -2.34 -16.57 -7.79
N THR A 197 -1.34 -16.65 -6.90
CA THR A 197 -1.44 -17.57 -5.76
C THR A 197 -0.80 -17.11 -4.46
N LEU A 198 -0.12 -15.98 -4.41
CA LEU A 198 0.40 -15.45 -3.16
C LEU A 198 -0.51 -14.32 -2.66
N THR A 199 -1.07 -14.52 -1.49
CA THR A 199 -1.70 -13.42 -0.75
C THR A 199 -0.60 -12.62 -0.03
N PRO A 200 -0.75 -11.32 0.18
CA PRO A 200 0.20 -10.52 0.96
C PRO A 200 0.51 -11.11 2.35
N ALA A 201 -0.39 -11.91 2.91
CA ALA A 201 -0.19 -12.60 4.19
C ALA A 201 0.81 -13.78 4.14
N THR A 202 1.12 -14.30 2.94
CA THR A 202 2.08 -15.41 2.76
C THR A 202 3.49 -14.91 2.41
N VAL A 203 3.63 -13.63 2.14
CA VAL A 203 4.90 -12.98 1.81
C VAL A 203 5.14 -11.92 2.86
N ALA A 204 5.85 -12.26 3.92
CA ALA A 204 6.19 -11.28 4.96
C ALA A 204 7.15 -10.22 4.42
N LEU A 205 6.83 -8.96 4.65
CA LEU A 205 7.79 -7.87 4.67
C LEU A 205 8.47 -7.85 6.01
#